data_db55e30845a24960d01ee112648fca36
#
_entry.id   db55e30845a24960d01ee112648fca36
#
_cell.length_a   1.000
_cell.length_b   1.000
_cell.length_c   1.000
_cell.angle_alpha   90.00
_cell.angle_beta   90.00
_cell.angle_gamma   90.00
#
_symmetry.space_group_name_H-M   'P 1'
#
loop_
_entity.id
_entity.type
_entity.pdbx_description
1 polymer ?
#
loop_
_entity_poly.entity_id
_entity_poly.type
_entity_poly.pdbx_seq_one_letter_code
_entity_poly.pdbx_strand_id
1 'polypeptide(L)'
;AVDGWAVQAADTFGAGERSPAVLGVADQRVSTGRAVRVHTGSELPDGADAVVMIEDTTTVGEEIEVFDAAAGGQHVAPAGEDVATGQALYERGHRIRPSDLGLLKSVGIRRPLVADRPTVGVIPTGEELVDQEPAPGEVIETNGLTVSRYVERWGGQSTYRDVVTDDSAALRAAIQRDLVRDVIVTTGGSSVGARDLIPDVVEELGELLVHGVALKPGHPCALGVVEETPVVILPGYPVACIINAVQFLRPLIYHLAGGAAPPHPAQQARLDRKVLSEPGVRTFARVRLASEEGELVATPTRASGSGVLSSVALADGWVAVPEPLEGYDTGETVSVQNWESHQ
;
A
#
# COMPACT_ATOMS: atom_id res chain seq x y z
N ALA A 1 18.35 -25.79 14.77
CA ALA A 1 19.62 -25.99 15.49
C ALA A 1 20.67 -24.99 14.99
N VAL A 2 21.70 -24.76 15.78
CA VAL A 2 22.93 -24.02 15.40
C VAL A 2 23.99 -25.02 14.97
N ASP A 3 25.12 -24.57 14.43
CA ASP A 3 26.26 -25.45 14.20
C ASP A 3 26.85 -25.91 15.53
N GLY A 4 26.89 -27.23 15.74
CA GLY A 4 27.31 -27.75 17.03
C GLY A 4 27.12 -29.27 17.17
N TRP A 5 26.88 -29.69 18.40
CA TRP A 5 26.66 -31.07 18.77
C TRP A 5 25.33 -31.24 19.49
N ALA A 6 24.46 -32.07 18.92
CA ALA A 6 23.23 -32.49 19.57
C ALA A 6 23.57 -33.46 20.71
N VAL A 7 23.04 -33.19 21.89
CA VAL A 7 23.34 -33.91 23.15
C VAL A 7 22.08 -34.16 23.95
N GLN A 8 22.17 -35.02 24.95
CA GLN A 8 21.26 -34.99 26.09
C GLN A 8 21.82 -33.91 27.07
N ALA A 9 21.03 -32.89 27.39
CA ALA A 9 21.46 -31.82 28.30
C ALA A 9 22.01 -32.37 29.62
N ALA A 10 21.44 -33.46 30.12
CA ALA A 10 21.88 -34.12 31.36
C ALA A 10 23.34 -34.60 31.30
N ASP A 11 23.86 -34.95 30.12
CA ASP A 11 25.23 -35.41 29.94
C ASP A 11 26.27 -34.28 30.00
N THR A 12 25.81 -33.03 29.89
CA THR A 12 26.66 -31.84 29.98
C THR A 12 26.64 -31.19 31.37
N PHE A 13 25.91 -31.77 32.32
CA PHE A 13 25.70 -31.16 33.62
C PHE A 13 27.03 -31.00 34.38
N GLY A 14 27.35 -29.77 34.78
CA GLY A 14 28.59 -29.44 35.47
C GLY A 14 29.80 -29.28 34.54
N ALA A 15 29.61 -29.30 33.22
CA ALA A 15 30.65 -28.99 32.27
C ALA A 15 31.15 -27.54 32.44
N GLY A 16 32.45 -27.35 32.31
CA GLY A 16 33.10 -26.04 32.39
C GLY A 16 34.56 -26.13 31.94
N GLU A 17 35.23 -24.98 31.76
CA GLU A 17 36.62 -24.93 31.27
C GLU A 17 37.62 -25.79 32.01
N ARG A 18 37.42 -26.01 33.32
CA ARG A 18 38.33 -26.81 34.15
C ARG A 18 37.90 -28.28 34.31
N SER A 19 36.68 -28.58 33.89
CA SER A 19 36.10 -29.92 33.98
C SER A 19 35.13 -30.13 32.83
N PRO A 20 35.61 -30.35 31.61
CA PRO A 20 34.77 -30.58 30.47
C PRO A 20 33.99 -31.89 30.59
N ALA A 21 32.78 -31.93 30.06
CA ALA A 21 32.08 -33.19 29.86
C ALA A 21 32.62 -33.86 28.59
N VAL A 22 32.94 -35.14 28.67
CA VAL A 22 33.47 -35.89 27.53
C VAL A 22 32.38 -36.82 27.01
N LEU A 23 32.04 -36.64 25.69
CA LEU A 23 31.02 -37.42 25.03
C LEU A 23 31.59 -38.09 23.76
N GLY A 24 31.23 -39.34 23.56
CA GLY A 24 31.62 -40.04 22.33
C GLY A 24 30.83 -39.57 21.12
N VAL A 25 31.45 -39.50 19.96
CA VAL A 25 30.78 -39.16 18.70
C VAL A 25 29.90 -40.28 18.21
N ALA A 26 28.68 -39.99 17.78
CA ALA A 26 27.74 -40.92 17.15
C ALA A 26 27.28 -40.36 15.80
N ASP A 27 26.82 -41.24 14.90
CA ASP A 27 26.48 -40.82 13.52
C ASP A 27 25.02 -40.32 13.36
N GLN A 28 24.04 -40.95 14.03
CA GLN A 28 22.62 -40.70 13.72
C GLN A 28 21.73 -40.43 14.94
N ARG A 29 22.02 -41.04 16.09
CA ARG A 29 21.16 -40.98 17.27
C ARG A 29 21.98 -40.63 18.50
N VAL A 30 21.43 -39.75 19.31
CA VAL A 30 21.99 -39.39 20.61
C VAL A 30 21.52 -40.41 21.66
N SER A 31 22.45 -40.90 22.45
CA SER A 31 22.22 -41.72 23.67
C SER A 31 23.13 -41.20 24.77
N THR A 32 22.90 -41.61 26.01
CA THR A 32 23.68 -41.18 27.15
C THR A 32 25.20 -41.29 26.90
N GLY A 33 25.93 -40.23 27.15
CA GLY A 33 27.36 -40.08 26.88
C GLY A 33 27.75 -40.01 25.40
N ARG A 34 26.82 -39.74 24.48
CA ARG A 34 27.08 -39.63 23.05
C ARG A 34 26.50 -38.34 22.48
N ALA A 35 27.18 -37.77 21.48
CA ALA A 35 26.79 -36.60 20.76
C ALA A 35 26.75 -36.80 19.24
N VAL A 36 25.88 -36.12 18.52
CA VAL A 36 25.76 -36.18 17.05
C VAL A 36 26.04 -34.79 16.49
N ARG A 37 26.90 -34.73 15.48
CA ARG A 37 27.18 -33.45 14.79
C ARG A 37 25.95 -32.93 14.08
N VAL A 38 25.62 -31.65 14.30
CA VAL A 38 24.53 -30.93 13.65
C VAL A 38 24.99 -29.61 13.04
N HIS A 39 24.28 -29.20 11.99
CA HIS A 39 24.50 -27.92 11.33
C HIS A 39 23.27 -27.03 11.48
N THR A 40 23.47 -25.73 11.31
CA THR A 40 22.36 -24.77 11.31
C THR A 40 21.26 -25.18 10.35
N GLY A 41 20.02 -25.25 10.85
CA GLY A 41 18.85 -25.68 10.10
C GLY A 41 18.63 -27.20 10.04
N SER A 42 19.54 -28.01 10.64
CA SER A 42 19.33 -29.47 10.73
C SER A 42 18.16 -29.80 11.65
N GLU A 43 17.48 -30.88 11.33
CA GLU A 43 16.57 -31.56 12.26
C GLU A 43 17.35 -32.07 13.49
N LEU A 44 16.73 -31.96 14.67
CA LEU A 44 17.36 -32.47 15.90
C LEU A 44 17.37 -34.02 15.86
N PRO A 45 18.53 -34.67 16.02
CA PRO A 45 18.63 -36.13 16.04
C PRO A 45 17.82 -36.74 17.17
N ASP A 46 17.26 -37.93 16.92
CA ASP A 46 16.55 -38.70 17.92
C ASP A 46 17.38 -38.89 19.20
N GLY A 47 16.74 -38.67 20.36
CA GLY A 47 17.34 -38.82 21.67
C GLY A 47 18.07 -37.59 22.19
N ALA A 48 18.26 -36.57 21.36
CA ALA A 48 18.78 -35.25 21.79
C ALA A 48 17.66 -34.35 22.32
N ASP A 49 17.99 -33.49 23.27
CA ASP A 49 17.11 -32.48 23.80
C ASP A 49 17.78 -31.08 23.86
N ALA A 50 19.06 -30.98 23.49
CA ALA A 50 19.80 -29.73 23.42
C ALA A 50 20.89 -29.76 22.35
N VAL A 51 21.41 -28.59 21.97
CA VAL A 51 22.60 -28.44 21.13
C VAL A 51 23.61 -27.56 21.83
N VAL A 52 24.85 -28.06 21.93
CA VAL A 52 26.01 -27.27 22.35
C VAL A 52 26.65 -26.66 21.11
N MET A 53 26.96 -25.37 21.12
CA MET A 53 27.59 -24.66 19.99
C MET A 53 29.02 -25.23 19.78
N ILE A 54 29.46 -25.18 18.52
CA ILE A 54 30.79 -25.73 18.19
C ILE A 54 31.91 -24.96 18.89
N GLU A 55 31.70 -23.68 19.15
CA GLU A 55 32.65 -22.78 19.84
C GLU A 55 32.90 -23.22 21.29
N ASP A 56 31.94 -23.91 21.90
CA ASP A 56 31.99 -24.39 23.27
C ASP A 56 32.47 -25.85 23.37
N THR A 57 33.07 -26.34 22.28
CA THR A 57 33.52 -27.73 22.21
C THR A 57 34.90 -27.89 21.58
N THR A 58 35.62 -28.95 21.91
CA THR A 58 36.83 -29.40 21.23
C THR A 58 36.71 -30.89 20.88
N THR A 59 37.05 -31.24 19.63
CA THR A 59 37.03 -32.63 19.18
C THR A 59 38.40 -33.28 19.42
N VAL A 60 38.39 -34.39 20.12
CA VAL A 60 39.59 -35.19 20.43
C VAL A 60 39.38 -36.66 19.99
N GLY A 61 39.87 -36.97 18.80
CA GLY A 61 39.68 -38.32 18.23
C GLY A 61 38.20 -38.60 17.92
N GLU A 62 37.64 -39.64 18.54
CA GLU A 62 36.20 -40.02 18.42
C GLU A 62 35.36 -39.49 19.57
N GLU A 63 35.85 -38.52 20.31
CA GLU A 63 35.19 -37.88 21.44
C GLU A 63 35.15 -36.35 21.24
N ILE A 64 34.22 -35.71 21.95
CA ILE A 64 34.16 -34.26 22.12
C ILE A 64 34.27 -33.86 23.59
N GLU A 65 35.00 -32.85 23.87
CA GLU A 65 35.02 -32.13 25.17
C GLU A 65 34.06 -30.93 25.08
N VAL A 66 33.11 -30.88 25.99
CA VAL A 66 32.11 -29.82 26.11
C VAL A 66 32.47 -28.95 27.28
N PHE A 67 32.65 -27.65 27.07
CA PHE A 67 33.11 -26.67 28.07
C PHE A 67 31.99 -25.84 28.66
N ASP A 68 30.76 -25.94 28.17
CA ASP A 68 29.60 -25.24 28.71
C ASP A 68 28.40 -26.19 28.81
N ALA A 69 27.70 -26.14 29.93
CA ALA A 69 26.56 -26.99 30.18
C ALA A 69 25.32 -26.48 29.44
N ALA A 70 24.67 -27.33 28.67
CA ALA A 70 23.45 -27.01 27.96
C ALA A 70 22.21 -27.25 28.83
N ALA A 71 21.25 -26.35 28.79
CA ALA A 71 19.91 -26.58 29.35
C ALA A 71 19.03 -27.33 28.32
N GLY A 72 18.07 -28.12 28.81
CA GLY A 72 17.09 -28.74 27.92
C GLY A 72 16.36 -27.73 27.06
N GLY A 73 16.30 -27.96 25.75
CA GLY A 73 15.77 -27.03 24.74
C GLY A 73 16.75 -25.97 24.27
N GLN A 74 17.95 -25.92 24.81
CA GLN A 74 18.94 -24.90 24.41
C GLN A 74 19.34 -25.05 22.93
N HIS A 75 19.27 -23.98 22.16
CA HIS A 75 19.55 -23.92 20.71
C HIS A 75 18.71 -24.89 19.85
N VAL A 76 17.55 -25.28 20.36
CA VAL A 76 16.55 -26.10 19.66
C VAL A 76 15.30 -25.30 19.42
N ALA A 77 14.98 -25.08 18.18
CA ALA A 77 13.71 -24.44 17.80
C ALA A 77 12.58 -25.48 17.91
N PRO A 78 11.57 -25.27 18.76
CA PRO A 78 10.42 -26.18 18.83
C PRO A 78 9.59 -26.10 17.55
N ALA A 79 8.93 -27.22 17.20
CA ALA A 79 8.01 -27.22 16.06
C ALA A 79 6.90 -26.18 16.27
N GLY A 80 6.71 -25.34 15.27
CA GLY A 80 5.72 -24.27 15.32
C GLY A 80 6.18 -22.97 16.01
N GLU A 81 7.47 -22.82 16.32
CA GLU A 81 8.03 -21.57 16.89
C GLU A 81 7.77 -20.35 16.00
N ASP A 82 7.97 -20.47 14.68
CA ASP A 82 7.70 -19.41 13.71
C ASP A 82 6.23 -19.44 13.26
N VAL A 83 5.75 -20.59 12.78
CA VAL A 83 4.37 -20.78 12.33
C VAL A 83 3.86 -22.14 12.76
N ALA A 84 2.77 -22.14 13.53
CA ALA A 84 2.12 -23.38 13.95
C ALA A 84 1.19 -23.94 12.86
N THR A 85 1.04 -25.28 12.83
CA THR A 85 0.08 -25.93 11.94
C THR A 85 -1.34 -25.46 12.22
N GLY A 86 -2.05 -25.02 11.18
CA GLY A 86 -3.41 -24.48 11.28
C GLY A 86 -3.51 -23.02 11.70
N GLN A 87 -2.39 -22.34 11.93
CA GLN A 87 -2.36 -20.91 12.19
C GLN A 87 -2.81 -20.14 10.94
N ALA A 88 -3.78 -19.22 11.11
CA ALA A 88 -4.14 -18.27 10.07
C ALA A 88 -3.04 -17.22 9.95
N LEU A 89 -2.43 -17.10 8.76
CA LEU A 89 -1.37 -16.12 8.49
C LEU A 89 -1.92 -14.78 8.07
N TYR A 90 -2.92 -14.77 7.21
CA TYR A 90 -3.50 -13.57 6.64
C TYR A 90 -5.02 -13.69 6.54
N GLU A 91 -5.67 -12.56 6.69
CA GLU A 91 -7.11 -12.44 6.46
C GLU A 91 -7.40 -12.05 5.00
N ARG A 92 -8.67 -12.22 4.60
CA ARG A 92 -9.14 -11.74 3.29
C ARG A 92 -8.92 -10.22 3.17
N GLY A 93 -8.40 -9.79 2.01
CA GLY A 93 -8.08 -8.38 1.76
C GLY A 93 -6.67 -7.97 2.17
N HIS A 94 -5.89 -8.87 2.76
CA HIS A 94 -4.47 -8.61 3.03
C HIS A 94 -3.70 -8.40 1.73
N ARG A 95 -3.01 -7.25 1.61
CA ARG A 95 -2.12 -6.98 0.48
C ARG A 95 -0.79 -7.68 0.70
N ILE A 96 -0.47 -8.64 -0.17
CA ILE A 96 0.75 -9.42 -0.09
C ILE A 96 1.98 -8.51 -0.30
N ARG A 97 2.89 -8.49 0.68
CA ARG A 97 4.16 -7.78 0.68
C ARG A 97 5.31 -8.73 0.32
N PRO A 98 6.49 -8.24 -0.04
CA PRO A 98 7.66 -9.09 -0.31
C PRO A 98 8.00 -10.06 0.83
N SER A 99 7.91 -9.63 2.10
CA SER A 99 8.11 -10.49 3.27
C SER A 99 7.09 -11.62 3.37
N ASP A 100 5.84 -11.34 3.00
CA ASP A 100 4.75 -12.32 3.04
C ASP A 100 4.98 -13.44 2.03
N LEU A 101 5.59 -13.13 0.87
CA LEU A 101 5.99 -14.14 -0.12
C LEU A 101 7.05 -15.08 0.45
N GLY A 102 8.00 -14.56 1.24
CA GLY A 102 9.01 -15.34 1.93
C GLY A 102 8.36 -16.31 2.91
N LEU A 103 7.47 -15.81 3.76
CA LEU A 103 6.75 -16.60 4.77
C LEU A 103 5.87 -17.66 4.11
N LEU A 104 5.06 -17.31 3.11
CA LEU A 104 4.23 -18.27 2.38
C LEU A 104 5.06 -19.40 1.78
N LYS A 105 6.21 -19.05 1.19
CA LYS A 105 7.12 -20.02 0.60
C LYS A 105 7.75 -20.93 1.65
N SER A 106 8.14 -20.43 2.82
CA SER A 106 8.76 -21.22 3.90
C SER A 106 7.81 -22.27 4.46
N VAL A 107 6.50 -21.97 4.53
CA VAL A 107 5.47 -22.92 4.96
C VAL A 107 4.89 -23.76 3.82
N GLY A 108 5.49 -23.74 2.62
CA GLY A 108 5.12 -24.58 1.48
C GLY A 108 3.95 -24.07 0.64
N ILE A 109 3.40 -22.89 0.91
CA ILE A 109 2.31 -22.29 0.13
C ILE A 109 2.91 -21.60 -1.10
N ARG A 110 2.77 -22.22 -2.27
CA ARG A 110 3.34 -21.72 -3.54
C ARG A 110 2.36 -21.00 -4.43
N ARG A 111 1.06 -21.21 -4.24
CA ARG A 111 -0.03 -20.65 -5.05
C ARG A 111 -1.18 -20.22 -4.14
N PRO A 112 -1.04 -19.09 -3.43
CA PRO A 112 -2.15 -18.55 -2.66
C PRO A 112 -3.29 -18.13 -3.58
N LEU A 113 -4.54 -18.21 -3.12
CA LEU A 113 -5.68 -17.58 -3.77
C LEU A 113 -5.61 -16.08 -3.53
N VAL A 114 -5.64 -15.31 -4.63
CA VAL A 114 -5.62 -13.84 -4.57
C VAL A 114 -6.79 -13.28 -5.38
N ALA A 115 -7.21 -12.05 -5.05
CA ALA A 115 -8.18 -11.32 -5.85
C ALA A 115 -7.55 -10.91 -7.19
N ASP A 116 -8.36 -10.87 -8.24
CA ASP A 116 -7.95 -10.30 -9.52
C ASP A 116 -7.72 -8.79 -9.38
N ARG A 117 -6.89 -8.24 -10.24
CA ARG A 117 -6.65 -6.81 -10.31
C ARG A 117 -7.82 -6.13 -11.00
N PRO A 118 -8.50 -5.16 -10.35
CA PRO A 118 -9.60 -4.44 -10.98
C PRO A 118 -9.17 -3.77 -12.28
N THR A 119 -9.95 -3.94 -13.34
CA THR A 119 -9.74 -3.32 -14.64
C THR A 119 -10.47 -2.00 -14.72
N VAL A 120 -9.79 -0.94 -15.17
CA VAL A 120 -10.33 0.43 -15.21
C VAL A 120 -10.17 1.03 -16.59
N GLY A 121 -11.27 1.42 -17.22
CA GLY A 121 -11.26 2.24 -18.43
C GLY A 121 -11.14 3.72 -18.05
N VAL A 122 -10.09 4.41 -18.50
CA VAL A 122 -9.90 5.85 -18.26
C VAL A 122 -10.10 6.58 -19.57
N ILE A 123 -11.14 7.41 -19.62
CA ILE A 123 -11.66 8.10 -20.82
C ILE A 123 -11.51 9.61 -20.62
N PRO A 124 -10.46 10.26 -21.17
CA PRO A 124 -10.36 11.70 -21.18
C PRO A 124 -11.41 12.30 -22.12
N THR A 125 -12.03 13.41 -21.70
CA THR A 125 -13.05 14.10 -22.50
C THR A 125 -12.79 15.60 -22.54
N GLY A 126 -13.00 16.21 -23.69
CA GLY A 126 -12.84 17.65 -23.92
C GLY A 126 -12.41 17.94 -25.36
N GLU A 127 -13.09 18.87 -26.02
CA GLU A 127 -12.72 19.30 -27.38
C GLU A 127 -11.39 20.06 -27.44
N GLU A 128 -11.00 20.68 -26.31
CA GLU A 128 -9.76 21.42 -26.14
C GLU A 128 -8.53 20.53 -25.92
N LEU A 129 -8.71 19.23 -25.66
CA LEU A 129 -7.64 18.34 -25.26
C LEU A 129 -6.88 17.77 -26.46
N VAL A 130 -5.55 17.86 -26.39
CA VAL A 130 -4.62 17.29 -27.38
C VAL A 130 -3.49 16.53 -26.69
N ASP A 131 -2.88 15.57 -27.41
CA ASP A 131 -1.77 14.78 -26.88
C ASP A 131 -0.41 15.49 -26.98
N GLN A 132 -0.25 16.38 -27.95
CA GLN A 132 1.02 17.02 -28.29
C GLN A 132 0.79 18.49 -28.70
N GLU A 133 1.86 19.29 -28.71
CA GLU A 133 1.98 20.65 -29.18
C GLU A 133 0.64 21.43 -29.35
N PRO A 134 0.11 22.01 -28.26
CA PRO A 134 -1.21 22.64 -28.27
C PRO A 134 -1.19 23.93 -29.09
N ALA A 135 -2.21 24.14 -29.94
CA ALA A 135 -2.51 25.40 -30.54
C ALA A 135 -3.15 26.38 -29.53
N PRO A 136 -3.26 27.68 -29.85
CA PRO A 136 -3.96 28.63 -28.98
C PRO A 136 -5.41 28.16 -28.70
N GLY A 137 -5.74 27.96 -27.43
CA GLY A 137 -7.04 27.42 -26.98
C GLY A 137 -7.07 25.92 -26.68
N GLU A 138 -6.05 25.20 -27.07
CA GLU A 138 -5.91 23.77 -26.74
C GLU A 138 -5.07 23.57 -25.46
N VAL A 139 -5.26 22.43 -24.83
CA VAL A 139 -4.60 22.02 -23.59
C VAL A 139 -4.08 20.59 -23.74
N ILE A 140 -2.85 20.34 -23.28
CA ILE A 140 -2.31 18.97 -23.26
C ILE A 140 -3.09 18.12 -22.27
N GLU A 141 -3.55 16.95 -22.72
CA GLU A 141 -4.20 15.96 -21.85
C GLU A 141 -3.20 15.40 -20.81
N THR A 142 -3.51 15.58 -19.53
CA THR A 142 -2.68 15.14 -18.43
C THR A 142 -3.44 14.37 -17.37
N ASN A 143 -4.75 14.55 -17.30
CA ASN A 143 -5.60 13.98 -16.25
C ASN A 143 -5.75 12.48 -16.42
N GLY A 144 -6.11 12.02 -17.62
CA GLY A 144 -6.27 10.60 -17.91
C GLY A 144 -4.97 9.83 -17.74
N LEU A 145 -3.84 10.40 -18.21
CA LEU A 145 -2.52 9.84 -17.94
C LEU A 145 -2.25 9.70 -16.43
N THR A 146 -2.45 10.77 -15.68
CA THR A 146 -2.20 10.80 -14.22
C THR A 146 -3.08 9.79 -13.50
N VAL A 147 -4.38 9.78 -13.78
CA VAL A 147 -5.35 8.85 -13.18
C VAL A 147 -5.00 7.40 -13.53
N SER A 148 -4.62 7.10 -14.77
CA SER A 148 -4.18 5.77 -15.18
C SER A 148 -3.00 5.28 -14.34
N ARG A 149 -2.01 6.13 -14.10
CA ARG A 149 -0.84 5.77 -13.27
C ARG A 149 -1.21 5.58 -11.80
N TYR A 150 -2.13 6.38 -11.27
CA TYR A 150 -2.68 6.16 -9.94
C TYR A 150 -3.44 4.83 -9.82
N VAL A 151 -4.27 4.49 -10.80
CA VAL A 151 -4.95 3.17 -10.86
C VAL A 151 -3.95 2.02 -10.75
N GLU A 152 -2.88 2.06 -11.56
CA GLU A 152 -1.83 1.03 -11.54
C GLU A 152 -1.12 0.97 -10.19
N ARG A 153 -0.82 2.13 -9.61
CA ARG A 153 -0.19 2.22 -8.29
C ARG A 153 -1.07 1.68 -7.17
N TRP A 154 -2.38 1.85 -7.25
CA TRP A 154 -3.33 1.32 -6.28
C TRP A 154 -3.62 -0.17 -6.47
N GLY A 155 -3.05 -0.80 -7.49
CA GLY A 155 -3.14 -2.23 -7.75
C GLY A 155 -4.17 -2.61 -8.83
N GLY A 156 -4.82 -1.64 -9.46
CA GLY A 156 -5.68 -1.87 -10.63
C GLY A 156 -4.88 -2.11 -11.91
N GLN A 157 -5.61 -2.33 -13.00
CA GLN A 157 -5.09 -2.41 -14.37
C GLN A 157 -5.81 -1.38 -15.21
N SER A 158 -5.12 -0.31 -15.60
CA SER A 158 -5.71 0.77 -16.37
C SER A 158 -5.70 0.49 -17.88
N THR A 159 -6.72 0.99 -18.56
CA THR A 159 -6.74 1.16 -20.01
C THR A 159 -6.98 2.64 -20.28
N TYR A 160 -5.91 3.37 -20.57
CA TYR A 160 -5.97 4.77 -20.96
C TYR A 160 -6.42 4.88 -22.41
N ARG A 161 -7.49 5.65 -22.64
CA ARG A 161 -8.14 5.82 -23.94
C ARG A 161 -7.72 7.12 -24.61
N ASP A 162 -7.91 7.17 -25.92
CA ASP A 162 -7.83 8.42 -26.66
C ASP A 162 -8.90 9.39 -26.17
N VAL A 163 -8.66 10.69 -26.35
CA VAL A 163 -9.60 11.76 -25.99
C VAL A 163 -10.91 11.60 -26.75
N VAL A 164 -12.01 11.66 -26.02
CA VAL A 164 -13.36 11.62 -26.58
C VAL A 164 -13.92 13.05 -26.64
N THR A 165 -14.49 13.41 -27.75
CA THR A 165 -15.14 14.71 -27.93
C THR A 165 -16.38 14.87 -27.06
N ASP A 166 -16.73 16.11 -26.73
CA ASP A 166 -17.94 16.45 -25.95
C ASP A 166 -19.22 16.32 -26.81
N ASP A 167 -19.44 15.13 -27.33
CA ASP A 167 -20.61 14.71 -28.09
C ASP A 167 -21.30 13.52 -27.39
N SER A 168 -22.62 13.61 -27.20
CA SER A 168 -23.38 12.59 -26.47
C SER A 168 -23.29 11.21 -27.10
N ALA A 169 -23.22 11.10 -28.42
CA ALA A 169 -23.12 9.81 -29.09
C ALA A 169 -21.71 9.20 -28.93
N ALA A 170 -20.67 10.03 -29.02
CA ALA A 170 -19.29 9.62 -28.81
C ALA A 170 -19.06 9.18 -27.34
N LEU A 171 -19.56 9.95 -26.36
CA LEU A 171 -19.50 9.64 -24.95
C LEU A 171 -20.24 8.34 -24.62
N ARG A 172 -21.46 8.17 -25.13
CA ARG A 172 -22.25 6.94 -24.99
C ARG A 172 -21.48 5.72 -25.53
N ALA A 173 -20.94 5.82 -26.74
CA ALA A 173 -20.19 4.74 -27.36
C ALA A 173 -18.91 4.40 -26.57
N ALA A 174 -18.23 5.41 -26.02
CA ALA A 174 -17.05 5.22 -25.18
C ALA A 174 -17.38 4.51 -23.87
N ILE A 175 -18.46 4.90 -23.16
CA ILE A 175 -18.93 4.26 -21.93
C ILE A 175 -19.35 2.81 -22.23
N GLN A 176 -20.17 2.58 -23.26
CA GLN A 176 -20.63 1.24 -23.62
C GLN A 176 -19.49 0.30 -23.99
N ARG A 177 -18.46 0.79 -24.68
CA ARG A 177 -17.26 0.00 -25.02
C ARG A 177 -16.53 -0.47 -23.75
N ASP A 178 -16.51 0.31 -22.71
CA ASP A 178 -15.76 0.03 -21.49
C ASP A 178 -16.60 -0.64 -20.38
N LEU A 179 -17.86 -1.00 -20.60
CA LEU A 179 -18.69 -1.81 -19.69
C LEU A 179 -18.12 -3.22 -19.40
N VAL A 180 -17.17 -3.67 -20.20
CA VAL A 180 -16.41 -4.91 -19.95
C VAL A 180 -15.34 -4.75 -18.85
N ARG A 181 -15.18 -3.56 -18.32
CA ARG A 181 -14.26 -3.24 -17.22
C ARG A 181 -14.99 -3.23 -15.89
N ASP A 182 -14.21 -3.36 -14.82
CA ASP A 182 -14.77 -3.29 -13.46
C ASP A 182 -15.12 -1.86 -13.04
N VAL A 183 -14.49 -0.84 -13.65
CA VAL A 183 -14.75 0.59 -13.39
C VAL A 183 -14.52 1.39 -14.66
N ILE A 184 -15.36 2.39 -14.88
CA ILE A 184 -15.16 3.44 -15.90
C ILE A 184 -14.84 4.74 -15.18
N VAL A 185 -13.83 5.47 -15.65
CA VAL A 185 -13.46 6.80 -15.17
C VAL A 185 -13.45 7.76 -16.36
N THR A 186 -14.15 8.88 -16.25
CA THR A 186 -14.01 10.00 -17.19
C THR A 186 -13.25 11.13 -16.54
N THR A 187 -12.44 11.86 -17.31
CA THR A 187 -11.73 13.07 -16.83
C THR A 187 -12.05 14.24 -17.73
N GLY A 188 -12.83 15.21 -17.23
CA GLY A 188 -13.36 16.33 -17.98
C GLY A 188 -14.88 16.30 -18.08
N GLY A 189 -15.45 17.21 -18.83
CA GLY A 189 -16.90 17.29 -19.09
C GLY A 189 -17.76 17.73 -17.89
N SER A 190 -17.16 18.15 -16.79
CA SER A 190 -17.86 18.59 -15.57
C SER A 190 -17.90 20.15 -15.41
N SER A 191 -17.84 20.89 -16.52
CA SER A 191 -17.83 22.35 -16.46
C SER A 191 -19.23 22.94 -16.25
N VAL A 192 -19.42 23.69 -15.19
CA VAL A 192 -20.66 24.37 -14.78
C VAL A 192 -21.10 25.49 -15.77
N GLY A 193 -20.91 25.35 -17.07
CA GLY A 193 -21.15 26.44 -18.02
C GLY A 193 -21.95 26.12 -19.29
N ALA A 194 -21.93 24.90 -19.74
CA ALA A 194 -22.77 24.42 -20.84
C ALA A 194 -23.00 22.93 -20.58
N ARG A 195 -24.24 22.44 -20.62
CA ARG A 195 -24.70 21.07 -20.38
C ARG A 195 -23.57 20.08 -20.05
N ASP A 196 -23.52 19.65 -18.81
CA ASP A 196 -22.63 18.57 -18.37
C ASP A 196 -23.12 17.26 -19.04
N LEU A 197 -22.56 16.95 -20.21
CA LEU A 197 -23.06 15.86 -21.05
C LEU A 197 -22.80 14.48 -20.45
N ILE A 198 -21.74 14.32 -19.64
CA ILE A 198 -21.37 13.01 -19.13
C ILE A 198 -22.36 12.51 -18.08
N PRO A 199 -22.72 13.30 -17.03
CA PRO A 199 -23.77 12.91 -16.10
C PRO A 199 -25.09 12.61 -16.80
N ASP A 200 -25.51 13.42 -17.80
CA ASP A 200 -26.74 13.18 -18.57
C ASP A 200 -26.66 11.83 -19.30
N VAL A 201 -25.55 11.52 -19.95
CA VAL A 201 -25.34 10.23 -20.64
C VAL A 201 -25.32 9.07 -19.65
N VAL A 202 -24.71 9.23 -18.48
CA VAL A 202 -24.71 8.18 -17.45
C VAL A 202 -26.11 7.95 -16.92
N GLU A 203 -26.90 9.02 -16.69
CA GLU A 203 -28.30 8.91 -16.25
C GLU A 203 -29.19 8.25 -17.32
N GLU A 204 -28.94 8.48 -18.61
CA GLU A 204 -29.65 7.82 -19.69
C GLU A 204 -29.29 6.32 -19.84
N LEU A 205 -28.04 5.94 -19.54
CA LEU A 205 -27.58 4.55 -19.67
C LEU A 205 -27.77 3.72 -18.41
N GLY A 206 -27.94 4.35 -17.26
CA GLY A 206 -28.00 3.70 -15.95
C GLY A 206 -28.57 4.61 -14.87
N GLU A 207 -27.83 4.82 -13.80
CA GLU A 207 -28.24 5.65 -12.64
C GLU A 207 -27.12 6.59 -12.24
N LEU A 208 -27.44 7.88 -12.08
CA LEU A 208 -26.55 8.88 -11.50
C LEU A 208 -26.79 8.96 -10.00
N LEU A 209 -25.86 8.45 -9.19
CA LEU A 209 -26.00 8.35 -7.74
C LEU A 209 -25.66 9.65 -7.01
N VAL A 210 -24.65 10.37 -7.50
CA VAL A 210 -24.14 11.60 -6.91
C VAL A 210 -23.77 12.57 -8.02
N HIS A 211 -24.21 13.84 -7.90
CA HIS A 211 -23.79 14.92 -8.78
C HIS A 211 -23.41 16.15 -7.93
N GLY A 212 -22.11 16.39 -7.84
CA GLY A 212 -21.53 17.39 -6.96
C GLY A 212 -21.24 16.85 -5.55
N VAL A 213 -20.06 17.20 -5.04
CA VAL A 213 -19.59 16.81 -3.72
C VAL A 213 -19.07 18.01 -2.94
N ALA A 214 -19.19 18.00 -1.62
CA ALA A 214 -18.75 19.12 -0.77
C ALA A 214 -17.22 19.10 -0.55
N LEU A 215 -16.45 19.09 -1.64
CA LEU A 215 -14.98 19.12 -1.64
C LEU A 215 -14.41 20.36 -2.32
N LYS A 216 -13.30 20.86 -1.82
CA LYS A 216 -12.56 21.99 -2.39
C LYS A 216 -11.05 21.72 -2.41
N PRO A 217 -10.41 21.64 -3.61
CA PRO A 217 -11.03 21.62 -4.93
C PRO A 217 -11.74 20.29 -5.20
N GLY A 218 -12.71 20.28 -6.12
CA GLY A 218 -13.30 19.03 -6.60
C GLY A 218 -14.83 18.94 -6.53
N HIS A 219 -15.51 20.05 -6.24
CA HIS A 219 -16.98 20.08 -6.16
C HIS A 219 -17.72 19.40 -7.33
N PRO A 220 -17.36 19.62 -8.62
CA PRO A 220 -18.08 19.00 -9.73
C PRO A 220 -17.65 17.57 -10.03
N CYS A 221 -17.61 16.71 -9.03
CA CYS A 221 -17.44 15.25 -9.19
C CYS A 221 -18.82 14.60 -9.25
N ALA A 222 -18.97 13.57 -10.08
CA ALA A 222 -20.19 12.78 -10.09
C ALA A 222 -19.87 11.27 -10.04
N LEU A 223 -20.80 10.50 -9.52
CA LEU A 223 -20.71 9.05 -9.39
C LEU A 223 -22.00 8.42 -9.94
N GLY A 224 -21.87 7.39 -10.74
CA GLY A 224 -22.99 6.66 -11.30
C GLY A 224 -22.70 5.18 -11.47
N VAL A 225 -23.70 4.48 -11.95
CA VAL A 225 -23.61 3.05 -12.30
C VAL A 225 -24.31 2.85 -13.64
N VAL A 226 -23.66 2.20 -14.59
CA VAL A 226 -24.23 1.79 -15.86
C VAL A 226 -24.20 0.27 -15.90
N GLU A 227 -25.37 -0.36 -15.99
CA GLU A 227 -25.57 -1.80 -15.75
C GLU A 227 -25.07 -2.13 -14.31
N GLU A 228 -23.97 -2.85 -14.16
CA GLU A 228 -23.33 -3.15 -12.87
C GLU A 228 -21.96 -2.47 -12.71
N THR A 229 -21.57 -1.64 -13.70
CA THR A 229 -20.25 -1.01 -13.74
C THR A 229 -20.28 0.38 -13.11
N PRO A 230 -19.53 0.63 -12.04
CA PRO A 230 -19.34 1.97 -11.48
C PRO A 230 -18.71 2.93 -12.49
N VAL A 231 -19.25 4.15 -12.56
CA VAL A 231 -18.74 5.24 -13.38
C VAL A 231 -18.34 6.39 -12.46
N VAL A 232 -17.06 6.78 -12.49
CA VAL A 232 -16.50 7.89 -11.71
C VAL A 232 -16.21 9.05 -12.66
N ILE A 233 -16.94 10.15 -12.52
CA ILE A 233 -16.80 11.34 -13.36
C ILE A 233 -15.95 12.36 -12.61
N LEU A 234 -14.69 12.51 -13.04
CA LEU A 234 -13.72 13.38 -12.42
C LEU A 234 -13.69 14.75 -13.09
N PRO A 235 -13.50 15.85 -12.32
CA PRO A 235 -13.39 17.20 -12.89
C PRO A 235 -12.25 17.35 -13.88
N GLY A 236 -12.42 18.21 -14.89
CA GLY A 236 -11.38 18.54 -15.87
C GLY A 236 -10.19 19.32 -15.32
N TYR A 237 -10.34 20.03 -14.20
CA TYR A 237 -9.21 20.70 -13.55
C TYR A 237 -8.28 19.73 -12.85
N PRO A 238 -6.95 19.74 -13.14
CA PRO A 238 -6.02 18.68 -12.70
C PRO A 238 -6.00 18.41 -11.20
N VAL A 239 -5.99 19.45 -10.37
CA VAL A 239 -5.95 19.29 -8.90
C VAL A 239 -7.26 18.70 -8.38
N ALA A 240 -8.39 19.16 -8.92
CA ALA A 240 -9.70 18.62 -8.58
C ALA A 240 -9.83 17.15 -9.00
N CYS A 241 -9.36 16.81 -10.20
CA CYS A 241 -9.30 15.46 -10.72
C CYS A 241 -8.53 14.54 -9.78
N ILE A 242 -7.30 14.90 -9.41
CA ILE A 242 -6.45 14.09 -8.52
C ILE A 242 -7.07 13.94 -7.12
N ILE A 243 -7.58 15.01 -6.52
CA ILE A 243 -8.22 14.95 -5.19
C ILE A 243 -9.42 13.99 -5.22
N ASN A 244 -10.30 14.11 -6.23
CA ASN A 244 -11.46 13.23 -6.34
C ASN A 244 -11.05 11.77 -6.64
N ALA A 245 -10.03 11.55 -7.47
CA ALA A 245 -9.50 10.21 -7.69
C ALA A 245 -9.00 9.57 -6.39
N VAL A 246 -8.28 10.33 -5.55
CA VAL A 246 -7.81 9.87 -4.24
C VAL A 246 -8.96 9.59 -3.28
N GLN A 247 -10.03 10.40 -3.29
CA GLN A 247 -11.15 10.28 -2.36
C GLN A 247 -12.15 9.20 -2.76
N PHE A 248 -12.40 8.98 -4.04
CA PHE A 248 -13.46 8.09 -4.53
C PHE A 248 -12.93 6.87 -5.31
N LEU A 249 -12.04 7.10 -6.29
CA LEU A 249 -11.54 6.02 -7.12
C LEU A 249 -10.57 5.09 -6.37
N ARG A 250 -9.68 5.65 -5.56
CA ARG A 250 -8.74 4.86 -4.76
C ARG A 250 -9.44 3.85 -3.85
N PRO A 251 -10.40 4.23 -2.97
CA PRO A 251 -11.10 3.27 -2.12
C PRO A 251 -11.91 2.25 -2.94
N LEU A 252 -12.48 2.63 -4.08
CA LEU A 252 -13.21 1.73 -4.96
C LEU A 252 -12.29 0.63 -5.52
N ILE A 253 -11.09 0.99 -6.01
CA ILE A 253 -10.11 0.02 -6.52
C ILE A 253 -9.71 -0.98 -5.43
N TYR A 254 -9.41 -0.50 -4.21
CA TYR A 254 -9.07 -1.39 -3.10
C TYR A 254 -10.22 -2.30 -2.69
N HIS A 255 -11.46 -1.78 -2.71
CA HIS A 255 -12.66 -2.56 -2.40
C HIS A 255 -12.86 -3.69 -3.42
N LEU A 256 -12.77 -3.39 -4.71
CA LEU A 256 -12.88 -4.38 -5.79
C LEU A 256 -11.75 -5.41 -5.75
N ALA A 257 -10.55 -5.02 -5.31
CA ALA A 257 -9.46 -5.95 -5.04
C ALA A 257 -9.66 -6.78 -3.75
N GLY A 258 -10.82 -6.68 -3.09
CA GLY A 258 -11.18 -7.49 -1.92
C GLY A 258 -10.68 -6.96 -0.58
N GLY A 259 -10.14 -5.74 -0.53
CA GLY A 259 -9.60 -5.11 0.68
C GLY A 259 -10.12 -3.70 0.94
N ALA A 260 -9.52 -3.01 1.88
CA ALA A 260 -9.76 -1.59 2.15
C ALA A 260 -8.51 -0.78 1.80
N ALA A 261 -8.72 0.46 1.33
CA ALA A 261 -7.62 1.38 1.09
C ALA A 261 -6.89 1.68 2.41
N PRO A 262 -5.57 1.48 2.50
CA PRO A 262 -4.84 1.84 3.71
C PRO A 262 -4.94 3.36 3.94
N PRO A 263 -4.88 3.82 5.20
CA PRO A 263 -4.80 5.25 5.47
C PRO A 263 -3.56 5.85 4.81
N HIS A 264 -3.66 7.12 4.40
CA HIS A 264 -2.48 7.82 3.93
C HIS A 264 -1.49 8.00 5.08
N PRO A 265 -0.18 7.80 4.86
CA PRO A 265 0.82 8.15 5.85
C PRO A 265 0.67 9.63 6.22
N ALA A 266 0.69 9.93 7.51
CA ALA A 266 0.49 11.28 8.00
C ALA A 266 1.61 11.68 8.97
N GLN A 267 1.97 12.96 8.96
CA GLN A 267 2.97 13.58 9.83
C GLN A 267 2.37 14.84 10.46
N GLN A 268 2.75 15.10 11.72
CA GLN A 268 2.39 16.36 12.37
C GLN A 268 3.38 17.44 11.95
N ALA A 269 2.87 18.60 11.54
CA ALA A 269 3.69 19.73 11.15
C ALA A 269 3.02 21.04 11.57
N ARG A 270 3.82 22.05 11.91
CA ARG A 270 3.34 23.38 12.23
C ARG A 270 3.11 24.16 10.93
N LEU A 271 1.95 24.79 10.80
CA LEU A 271 1.66 25.68 9.67
C LEU A 271 2.45 27.00 9.76
N ASP A 272 3.13 27.37 8.70
CA ASP A 272 3.77 28.69 8.57
C ASP A 272 2.80 29.78 8.08
N ARG A 273 1.67 29.39 7.47
CA ARG A 273 0.63 30.30 6.96
C ARG A 273 -0.76 29.74 7.20
N LYS A 274 -1.71 30.66 7.38
CA LYS A 274 -3.13 30.33 7.50
C LYS A 274 -3.67 29.57 6.29
N VAL A 275 -4.48 28.55 6.57
CA VAL A 275 -5.30 27.82 5.59
C VAL A 275 -6.75 28.18 5.81
N LEU A 276 -7.41 28.77 4.80
CA LEU A 276 -8.83 29.13 4.85
C LEU A 276 -9.70 28.03 4.25
N SER A 277 -10.86 27.80 4.84
CA SER A 277 -11.92 26.93 4.35
C SER A 277 -13.29 27.61 4.48
N GLU A 278 -14.28 27.05 3.83
CA GLU A 278 -15.68 27.43 3.95
C GLU A 278 -16.41 26.38 4.78
N PRO A 279 -17.23 26.76 5.77
CA PRO A 279 -18.07 25.82 6.51
C PRO A 279 -18.95 24.96 5.58
N GLY A 280 -19.08 23.70 5.87
CA GLY A 280 -19.82 22.74 5.06
C GLY A 280 -19.04 22.12 3.89
N VAL A 281 -17.78 22.53 3.67
CA VAL A 281 -16.94 22.02 2.60
C VAL A 281 -15.63 21.47 3.16
N ARG A 282 -15.25 20.25 2.79
CA ARG A 282 -13.93 19.69 3.12
C ARG A 282 -12.89 20.25 2.16
N THR A 283 -11.93 21.01 2.70
CA THR A 283 -10.88 21.66 1.89
C THR A 283 -9.56 20.89 1.98
N PHE A 284 -8.92 20.67 0.83
CA PHE A 284 -7.60 20.03 0.71
C PHE A 284 -6.54 21.06 0.32
N ALA A 285 -5.78 21.51 1.32
CA ALA A 285 -4.67 22.45 1.11
C ALA A 285 -3.38 21.68 0.84
N ARG A 286 -2.77 21.88 -0.33
CA ARG A 286 -1.48 21.29 -0.68
C ARG A 286 -0.38 22.01 0.06
N VAL A 287 0.55 21.23 0.65
CA VAL A 287 1.65 21.79 1.45
C VAL A 287 3.00 21.22 1.04
N ARG A 288 4.03 22.01 1.23
CA ARG A 288 5.42 21.56 1.27
C ARG A 288 5.85 21.39 2.71
N LEU A 289 6.72 20.42 2.96
CA LEU A 289 7.29 20.15 4.26
C LEU A 289 8.77 20.53 4.27
N ALA A 290 9.19 21.22 5.32
CA ALA A 290 10.59 21.50 5.58
C ALA A 290 10.91 21.28 7.06
N SER A 291 12.13 20.87 7.38
CA SER A 291 12.59 20.82 8.76
C SER A 291 13.27 22.15 9.13
N GLU A 292 12.73 22.86 10.10
CA GLU A 292 13.26 24.12 10.64
C GLU A 292 13.54 23.93 12.14
N GLU A 293 14.77 24.13 12.56
CA GLU A 293 15.20 24.01 13.97
C GLU A 293 14.77 22.70 14.66
N GLY A 294 14.63 21.61 13.90
CA GLY A 294 14.20 20.31 14.41
C GLY A 294 12.68 20.10 14.46
N GLU A 295 11.89 21.08 14.06
CA GLU A 295 10.44 21.02 13.91
C GLU A 295 10.07 20.84 12.43
N LEU A 296 9.00 20.08 12.14
CA LEU A 296 8.48 19.95 10.79
C LEU A 296 7.49 21.10 10.52
N VAL A 297 7.75 21.86 9.48
CA VAL A 297 6.95 23.02 9.06
C VAL A 297 6.23 22.74 7.76
N ALA A 298 4.93 23.01 7.72
CA ALA A 298 4.07 22.84 6.54
C ALA A 298 3.75 24.22 5.92
N THR A 299 4.23 24.44 4.70
CA THR A 299 3.96 25.64 3.92
C THR A 299 2.89 25.36 2.88
N PRO A 300 1.68 25.97 2.98
CA PRO A 300 0.66 25.84 1.95
C PRO A 300 1.15 26.38 0.60
N THR A 301 1.15 25.50 -0.42
CA THR A 301 1.54 25.90 -1.79
C THR A 301 0.44 26.72 -2.43
N ARG A 302 -0.81 26.25 -2.30
CA ARG A 302 -2.02 26.95 -2.70
C ARG A 302 -3.22 26.33 -2.01
N ALA A 303 -4.02 27.11 -1.32
CA ALA A 303 -5.27 26.64 -0.71
C ALA A 303 -6.41 26.64 -1.74
N SER A 304 -6.39 27.53 -2.73
CA SER A 304 -7.40 27.69 -3.78
C SER A 304 -6.78 27.56 -5.18
N GLY A 305 -7.58 27.18 -6.15
CA GLY A 305 -7.18 27.01 -7.55
C GLY A 305 -6.98 25.54 -7.94
N SER A 306 -7.89 25.08 -8.80
CA SER A 306 -7.98 23.68 -9.25
C SER A 306 -7.14 23.39 -10.49
N GLY A 307 -6.71 24.46 -11.23
CA GLY A 307 -6.02 24.33 -12.52
C GLY A 307 -4.48 24.31 -12.45
N VAL A 308 -3.87 24.39 -11.25
CA VAL A 308 -2.41 24.51 -11.13
C VAL A 308 -1.79 23.18 -10.75
N LEU A 309 -1.52 22.32 -11.75
CA LEU A 309 -0.96 20.96 -11.56
C LEU A 309 0.34 20.96 -10.74
N SER A 310 1.22 21.95 -10.94
CA SER A 310 2.46 22.10 -10.17
C SER A 310 2.22 22.23 -8.67
N SER A 311 1.05 22.68 -8.24
CA SER A 311 0.71 22.78 -6.81
C SER A 311 0.48 21.42 -6.14
N VAL A 312 0.26 20.37 -6.92
CA VAL A 312 0.23 18.97 -6.45
C VAL A 312 1.58 18.31 -6.68
N ALA A 313 2.11 18.42 -7.90
CA ALA A 313 3.34 17.75 -8.30
C ALA A 313 4.58 18.18 -7.49
N LEU A 314 4.58 19.39 -6.94
CA LEU A 314 5.66 19.93 -6.11
C LEU A 314 5.29 20.00 -4.61
N ALA A 315 4.15 19.46 -4.21
CA ALA A 315 3.75 19.36 -2.80
C ALA A 315 4.15 18.00 -2.23
N ASP A 316 4.56 17.97 -0.96
CA ASP A 316 4.87 16.74 -0.24
C ASP A 316 3.59 16.05 0.26
N GLY A 317 2.51 16.82 0.46
CA GLY A 317 1.24 16.31 0.94
C GLY A 317 0.13 17.35 0.94
N TRP A 318 -0.92 17.03 1.69
CA TRP A 318 -2.05 17.95 1.91
C TRP A 318 -2.52 17.94 3.36
N VAL A 319 -3.10 19.06 3.75
CA VAL A 319 -3.86 19.21 4.99
C VAL A 319 -5.34 19.21 4.63
N ALA A 320 -6.12 18.33 5.24
CA ALA A 320 -7.56 18.33 5.12
C ALA A 320 -8.18 19.20 6.22
N VAL A 321 -8.92 20.23 5.82
CA VAL A 321 -9.77 21.00 6.74
C VAL A 321 -11.15 20.38 6.70
N PRO A 322 -11.64 19.82 7.82
CA PRO A 322 -12.96 19.19 7.86
C PRO A 322 -14.08 20.24 7.75
N GLU A 323 -15.26 19.78 7.37
CA GLU A 323 -16.44 20.61 7.02
C GLU A 323 -16.88 21.61 8.11
N PRO A 324 -16.76 21.31 9.42
CA PRO A 324 -17.17 22.26 10.46
C PRO A 324 -16.19 23.42 10.67
N LEU A 325 -14.97 23.34 10.12
CA LEU A 325 -13.93 24.34 10.38
C LEU A 325 -13.83 25.36 9.25
N GLU A 326 -13.51 26.61 9.62
CA GLU A 326 -13.22 27.71 8.68
C GLU A 326 -11.75 27.75 8.23
N GLY A 327 -10.93 26.81 8.72
CA GLY A 327 -9.52 26.69 8.38
C GLY A 327 -8.64 26.36 9.57
N TYR A 328 -7.35 26.63 9.42
CA TYR A 328 -6.32 26.56 10.45
C TYR A 328 -5.50 27.85 10.47
N ASP A 329 -5.15 28.33 11.64
CA ASP A 329 -4.34 29.54 11.78
C ASP A 329 -2.83 29.22 11.66
N THR A 330 -2.04 30.26 11.38
CA THR A 330 -0.57 30.20 11.40
C THR A 330 -0.10 29.76 12.80
N GLY A 331 0.83 28.81 12.84
CA GLY A 331 1.37 28.25 14.08
C GLY A 331 0.62 27.05 14.62
N GLU A 332 -0.56 26.72 14.11
CA GLU A 332 -1.25 25.49 14.50
C GLU A 332 -0.53 24.24 13.99
N THR A 333 -0.55 23.17 14.81
CA THR A 333 -0.07 21.86 14.42
C THR A 333 -1.18 21.10 13.73
N VAL A 334 -0.90 20.66 12.50
CA VAL A 334 -1.86 19.96 11.64
C VAL A 334 -1.32 18.61 11.20
N SER A 335 -2.23 17.71 10.85
CA SER A 335 -1.88 16.43 10.23
C SER A 335 -1.72 16.62 8.72
N VAL A 336 -0.50 16.47 8.23
CA VAL A 336 -0.19 16.46 6.80
C VAL A 336 -0.23 15.04 6.30
N GLN A 337 -1.16 14.75 5.39
CA GLN A 337 -1.24 13.47 4.70
C GLN A 337 -0.33 13.50 3.47
N ASN A 338 0.59 12.57 3.37
CA ASN A 338 1.52 12.51 2.25
C ASN A 338 0.80 11.99 1.00
N TRP A 339 1.12 12.58 -0.16
CA TRP A 339 0.61 12.09 -1.44
C TRP A 339 0.97 10.62 -1.63
N GLU A 340 2.19 10.29 -1.24
CA GLU A 340 2.74 8.95 -1.38
C GLU A 340 3.83 8.74 -0.33
N SER A 341 3.97 7.51 0.16
CA SER A 341 5.24 7.12 0.75
C SER A 341 6.24 7.00 -0.39
N HIS A 342 7.31 7.77 -0.36
CA HIS A 342 8.50 7.50 -1.16
C HIS A 342 9.09 6.17 -0.68
N GLN A 343 8.62 5.05 -1.26
CA GLN A 343 9.19 3.72 -1.10
C GLN A 343 9.71 3.24 -2.44
#